data_4992011e1a5366832081fedfbb81657f
#
_entry.id   4992011e1a5366832081fedfbb81657f
#
_cell.length_a   1.000
_cell.length_b   1.000
_cell.length_c   1.000
_cell.angle_alpha   90.00
_cell.angle_beta   90.00
_cell.angle_gamma   90.00
#
_symmetry.space_group_name_H-M   'P 1'
#
loop_
_entity.id
_entity.type
_entity.pdbx_description
1 polymer ?
#
loop_
_entity_poly.entity_id
_entity_poly.type
_entity_poly.pdbx_seq_one_letter_code
_entity_poly.pdbx_strand_id
1 'polypeptide(L)'
;MGTKNRTLPRRSHAEKLRPGETVRKQGGADLQNGWYGRHGTLALTDDRLVFIPTILDTALGGKRREFLYDDIVEVERYPSSPGGMIPGGKRPRIILHTAECGYELMVGDMDAWIDAIQIMYTHRNKNGHPHAPRFVREGSTTQLLGELS
;
A
#
# COMPACT_ATOMS: atom_id res chain seq x y z
N MET A 1 25.88 3.96 -18.78
CA MET A 1 25.07 4.05 -19.32
C MET A 1 24.07 3.14 -19.61
N GLY A 2 23.98 2.32 -20.45
CA GLY A 2 22.94 1.39 -20.80
C GLY A 2 21.85 1.18 -19.86
N THR A 3 22.08 1.48 -18.73
CA THR A 3 21.12 1.24 -17.73
C THR A 3 19.97 2.16 -17.78
N LYS A 4 20.03 3.19 -18.54
CA LYS A 4 19.00 4.11 -18.52
C LYS A 4 17.79 3.69 -19.14
N ASN A 5 17.88 2.91 -20.11
CA ASN A 5 16.70 2.51 -20.80
C ASN A 5 15.70 1.89 -19.94
N ARG A 6 16.10 1.15 -18.98
CA ARG A 6 15.12 0.49 -18.20
C ARG A 6 14.42 1.46 -17.32
N THR A 7 14.78 2.69 -17.36
CA THR A 7 14.09 3.62 -16.53
C THR A 7 12.85 4.18 -17.17
N LEU A 8 12.47 3.79 -18.35
CA LEU A 8 11.27 4.30 -18.96
C LEU A 8 10.05 4.26 -18.05
N PRO A 9 9.65 3.12 -17.51
CA PRO A 9 8.53 3.10 -16.59
C PRO A 9 8.84 3.90 -15.34
N ARG A 10 10.07 3.87 -14.91
CA ARG A 10 10.44 4.59 -13.75
C ARG A 10 10.47 6.05 -13.97
N ARG A 11 10.79 6.47 -15.17
CA ARG A 11 10.76 7.83 -15.50
C ARG A 11 9.40 8.42 -15.24
N SER A 12 8.38 7.71 -15.59
CA SER A 12 7.03 8.11 -15.33
C SER A 12 6.77 8.32 -13.84
N HIS A 13 7.33 7.47 -12.98
CA HIS A 13 7.21 7.66 -11.55
C HIS A 13 7.99 8.87 -11.10
N ALA A 14 9.19 9.02 -11.59
CA ALA A 14 10.04 10.14 -11.20
C ALA A 14 9.40 11.47 -11.56
N GLU A 15 8.73 11.52 -12.67
CA GLU A 15 8.05 12.73 -13.10
C GLU A 15 6.92 13.13 -12.17
N LYS A 16 6.41 12.18 -11.39
CA LYS A 16 5.31 12.44 -10.49
C LYS A 16 5.74 12.61 -9.05
N LEU A 17 7.01 12.49 -8.78
CA LEU A 17 7.53 12.71 -7.44
C LEU A 17 7.65 14.21 -7.15
N ARG A 18 7.55 14.55 -5.89
CA ARG A 18 7.79 15.91 -5.44
C ARG A 18 9.28 16.19 -5.40
N PRO A 19 9.70 17.46 -5.51
CA PRO A 19 11.11 17.80 -5.38
C PRO A 19 11.67 17.28 -4.05
N GLY A 20 12.80 16.59 -4.11
CA GLY A 20 13.44 16.06 -2.93
C GLY A 20 12.86 14.76 -2.39
N GLU A 21 11.77 14.30 -2.96
CA GLU A 21 11.14 13.06 -2.54
C GLU A 21 11.94 11.85 -3.03
N THR A 22 12.19 10.90 -2.16
CA THR A 22 12.97 9.71 -2.48
C THR A 22 12.10 8.47 -2.39
N VAL A 23 12.17 7.62 -3.42
CA VAL A 23 11.47 6.34 -3.39
C VAL A 23 12.27 5.36 -2.53
N ARG A 24 11.64 4.80 -1.51
CA ARG A 24 12.27 3.84 -0.60
C ARG A 24 11.98 2.40 -0.99
N LYS A 25 10.83 2.16 -1.60
CA LYS A 25 10.46 0.84 -2.06
C LYS A 25 9.46 0.99 -3.18
N GLN A 26 9.52 0.11 -4.18
CA GLN A 26 8.49 0.09 -5.21
C GLN A 26 8.32 -1.32 -5.73
N GLY A 27 7.15 -1.62 -6.22
CA GLY A 27 6.85 -2.92 -6.77
C GLY A 27 5.47 -2.96 -7.38
N GLY A 28 5.18 -4.05 -8.07
CA GLY A 28 3.86 -4.24 -8.65
C GLY A 28 2.80 -4.39 -7.60
N ALA A 29 1.63 -3.87 -7.86
CA ALA A 29 0.51 -3.96 -6.95
C ALA A 29 -0.80 -3.86 -7.72
N ASP A 30 -1.84 -4.46 -7.14
CA ASP A 30 -3.19 -4.24 -7.60
C ASP A 30 -3.92 -3.46 -6.54
N LEU A 31 -4.55 -2.39 -6.93
CA LEU A 31 -5.37 -1.58 -6.02
C LEU A 31 -6.83 -1.88 -6.27
N GLN A 32 -7.55 -2.23 -5.23
CA GLN A 32 -8.98 -2.47 -5.31
C GLN A 32 -9.71 -1.54 -4.37
N ASN A 33 -10.76 -0.92 -4.88
CA ASN A 33 -11.66 -0.10 -4.10
C ASN A 33 -13.07 -0.41 -4.59
N GLY A 34 -13.75 -1.27 -3.85
CA GLY A 34 -15.05 -1.75 -4.26
C GLY A 34 -14.98 -2.63 -5.50
N TRP A 35 -15.67 -2.21 -6.55
CA TRP A 35 -15.76 -2.99 -7.78
C TRP A 35 -14.53 -2.97 -8.66
N TYR A 36 -13.69 -1.96 -8.52
CA TYR A 36 -12.60 -1.76 -9.44
C TYR A 36 -11.29 -2.29 -8.93
N GLY A 37 -10.68 -3.17 -9.73
CA GLY A 37 -9.28 -3.51 -9.54
C GLY A 37 -8.46 -2.78 -10.58
N ARG A 38 -7.31 -2.28 -10.21
CA ARG A 38 -6.37 -1.64 -11.11
C ARG A 38 -4.98 -2.20 -10.89
N HIS A 39 -4.28 -2.43 -11.99
CA HIS A 39 -2.91 -2.90 -11.93
C HIS A 39 -1.98 -1.71 -12.03
N GLY A 40 -0.89 -1.77 -11.33
CA GLY A 40 0.05 -0.67 -11.38
C GLY A 40 1.27 -0.92 -10.52
N THR A 41 1.89 0.17 -10.12
CA THR A 41 3.05 0.16 -9.27
C THR A 41 2.75 0.92 -7.99
N LEU A 42 3.11 0.32 -6.88
CA LEU A 42 3.06 0.99 -5.59
C LEU A 42 4.45 1.48 -5.25
N ALA A 43 4.57 2.72 -4.87
CA ALA A 43 5.83 3.32 -4.45
C ALA A 43 5.68 3.88 -3.04
N LEU A 44 6.66 3.56 -2.19
CA LEU A 44 6.75 4.09 -0.85
C LEU A 44 7.86 5.14 -0.87
N THR A 45 7.51 6.38 -0.54
CA THR A 45 8.47 7.47 -0.50
C THR A 45 8.62 7.99 0.92
N ASP A 46 9.42 9.01 1.09
CA ASP A 46 9.57 9.67 2.39
C ASP A 46 8.27 10.32 2.85
N ASP A 47 7.41 10.72 1.90
CA ASP A 47 6.24 11.52 2.21
C ASP A 47 4.93 10.77 2.14
N ARG A 48 4.86 9.70 1.34
CA ARG A 48 3.57 9.11 1.01
C ARG A 48 3.72 7.74 0.35
N LEU A 49 2.61 7.03 0.27
CA LEU A 49 2.47 5.88 -0.61
C LEU A 49 1.77 6.36 -1.87
N VAL A 50 2.23 5.94 -3.01
CA VAL A 50 1.64 6.33 -4.29
C VAL A 50 1.37 5.10 -5.12
N PHE A 51 0.15 4.97 -5.59
CA PHE A 51 -0.22 3.93 -6.54
C PHE A 51 -0.33 4.58 -7.92
N ILE A 52 0.40 4.06 -8.89
CA ILE A 52 0.41 4.56 -10.25
C ILE A 52 -0.08 3.45 -11.16
N PRO A 53 -1.25 3.59 -11.78
CA PRO A 53 -1.78 2.54 -12.65
C PRO A 53 -0.91 2.37 -13.90
N THR A 54 -1.00 1.20 -14.50
CA THR A 54 -0.32 0.94 -15.78
C THR A 54 -0.94 1.83 -16.85
N ILE A 55 -0.25 1.91 -17.99
CA ILE A 55 -0.76 2.68 -19.11
C ILE A 55 -2.13 2.16 -19.55
N LEU A 56 -2.29 0.85 -19.59
CA LEU A 56 -3.56 0.25 -19.98
C LEU A 56 -4.65 0.63 -18.99
N ASP A 57 -4.39 0.49 -17.72
CA ASP A 57 -5.40 0.83 -16.71
C ASP A 57 -5.72 2.31 -16.68
N THR A 58 -4.74 3.14 -16.99
CA THR A 58 -4.98 4.58 -17.11
C THR A 58 -5.92 4.85 -18.29
N ALA A 59 -5.73 4.15 -19.41
CA ALA A 59 -6.60 4.29 -20.55
C ALA A 59 -8.02 3.85 -20.25
N LEU A 60 -8.19 2.93 -19.31
CA LEU A 60 -9.50 2.44 -18.89
C LEU A 60 -10.09 3.27 -17.74
N GLY A 61 -9.51 4.41 -17.44
CA GLY A 61 -10.03 5.29 -16.40
C GLY A 61 -9.36 5.18 -15.04
N GLY A 62 -8.32 4.36 -14.94
CA GLY A 62 -7.57 4.25 -13.70
C GLY A 62 -6.84 5.53 -13.38
N LYS A 63 -6.79 5.88 -12.11
CA LYS A 63 -6.17 7.11 -11.65
C LYS A 63 -5.08 6.82 -10.64
N ARG A 64 -4.09 7.68 -10.66
CA ARG A 64 -3.08 7.69 -9.65
C ARG A 64 -3.70 7.98 -8.30
N ARG A 65 -3.30 7.25 -7.28
CA ARG A 65 -3.77 7.44 -5.91
C ARG A 65 -2.60 7.72 -5.00
N GLU A 66 -2.83 8.63 -4.08
CA GLU A 66 -1.80 9.05 -3.16
C GLU A 66 -2.34 8.87 -1.75
N PHE A 67 -1.52 8.27 -0.87
CA PHE A 67 -1.89 8.06 0.52
C PHE A 67 -0.85 8.77 1.37
N LEU A 68 -1.22 9.90 1.93
CA LEU A 68 -0.34 10.63 2.82
C LEU A 68 -0.26 9.87 4.15
N TYR A 69 0.91 9.83 4.73
CA TYR A 69 1.10 9.08 5.96
C TYR A 69 0.19 9.56 7.09
N ASP A 70 -0.08 10.86 7.14
CA ASP A 70 -0.95 11.39 8.18
C ASP A 70 -2.43 11.02 7.98
N ASP A 71 -2.81 10.61 6.78
CA ASP A 71 -4.19 10.24 6.48
C ASP A 71 -4.48 8.77 6.74
N ILE A 72 -3.47 7.95 6.91
CA ILE A 72 -3.64 6.52 7.15
C ILE A 72 -3.86 6.33 8.65
N VAL A 73 -5.01 5.78 9.00
CA VAL A 73 -5.35 5.55 10.41
C VAL A 73 -5.12 4.11 10.84
N GLU A 74 -5.11 3.19 9.88
CA GLU A 74 -4.87 1.79 10.18
C GLU A 74 -4.28 1.09 8.98
N VAL A 75 -3.34 0.19 9.21
CA VAL A 75 -2.77 -0.68 8.20
C VAL A 75 -3.09 -2.10 8.63
N GLU A 76 -3.93 -2.75 7.87
CA GLU A 76 -4.40 -4.09 8.21
C GLU A 76 -3.77 -5.13 7.29
N ARG A 77 -3.23 -6.19 7.88
CA ARG A 77 -2.74 -7.33 7.15
C ARG A 77 -3.89 -8.32 7.02
N TYR A 78 -4.38 -8.50 5.83
CA TYR A 78 -5.47 -9.43 5.58
C TYR A 78 -4.94 -10.63 4.82
N PRO A 79 -4.78 -11.77 5.48
CA PRO A 79 -4.28 -12.96 4.81
C PRO A 79 -5.37 -13.57 3.94
N SER A 80 -5.04 -14.65 3.25
CA SER A 80 -6.05 -15.39 2.50
C SER A 80 -7.21 -15.73 3.43
N SER A 81 -8.40 -15.64 2.88
CA SER A 81 -9.58 -16.02 3.63
C SER A 81 -9.43 -17.43 4.20
N PRO A 82 -9.81 -17.66 5.44
CA PRO A 82 -9.75 -19.00 6.01
C PRO A 82 -10.50 -20.03 5.19
N GLY A 83 -11.49 -19.65 4.46
CA GLY A 83 -12.17 -20.56 3.59
C GLY A 83 -11.65 -20.46 2.18
N GLY A 84 -10.37 -20.42 1.99
CA GLY A 84 -9.76 -20.23 0.68
C GLY A 84 -10.24 -21.16 -0.40
N MET A 85 -11.01 -22.17 -0.04
CA MET A 85 -11.65 -23.03 -1.01
C MET A 85 -12.94 -22.46 -1.52
N ILE A 86 -13.41 -21.33 -1.00
CA ILE A 86 -14.62 -20.72 -1.49
C ILE A 86 -14.28 -20.01 -2.79
N PRO A 87 -14.97 -20.30 -3.88
CA PRO A 87 -14.74 -19.59 -5.13
C PRO A 87 -14.90 -18.10 -4.91
N GLY A 88 -13.92 -17.33 -5.33
CA GLY A 88 -13.92 -15.90 -5.09
C GLY A 88 -13.34 -15.50 -3.75
N GLY A 89 -12.71 -16.45 -3.04
CA GLY A 89 -12.00 -16.12 -1.81
C GLY A 89 -10.98 -15.03 -2.04
N LYS A 90 -10.82 -14.16 -1.05
CA LYS A 90 -9.96 -13.00 -1.21
C LYS A 90 -8.50 -13.37 -1.12
N ARG A 91 -7.70 -12.83 -2.03
CA ARG A 91 -6.26 -13.00 -2.00
C ARG A 91 -5.69 -12.21 -0.83
N PRO A 92 -4.49 -12.58 -0.34
CA PRO A 92 -3.82 -11.80 0.70
C PRO A 92 -3.63 -10.37 0.25
N ARG A 93 -3.84 -9.44 1.16
CA ARG A 93 -3.78 -8.02 0.83
C ARG A 93 -3.47 -7.18 2.05
N ILE A 94 -3.02 -5.97 1.80
CA ILE A 94 -2.90 -4.95 2.82
C ILE A 94 -4.12 -4.05 2.64
N ILE A 95 -4.77 -3.68 3.71
CA ILE A 95 -5.85 -2.72 3.66
C ILE A 95 -5.38 -1.46 4.36
N LEU A 96 -5.37 -0.36 3.61
CA LEU A 96 -5.05 0.96 4.16
C LEU A 96 -6.35 1.65 4.49
N HIS A 97 -6.59 1.86 5.76
CA HIS A 97 -7.80 2.55 6.21
C HIS A 97 -7.49 4.03 6.40
N THR A 98 -8.31 4.85 5.78
CA THR A 98 -8.27 6.29 5.99
C THR A 98 -9.56 6.68 6.71
N ALA A 99 -9.74 7.94 7.01
CA ALA A 99 -10.98 8.39 7.63
C ALA A 99 -12.19 8.16 6.74
N GLU A 100 -11.98 8.04 5.43
CA GLU A 100 -13.08 7.90 4.50
C GLU A 100 -13.39 6.46 4.13
N CYS A 101 -12.39 5.67 3.84
CA CYS A 101 -12.63 4.28 3.44
C CYS A 101 -11.35 3.45 3.52
N GLY A 102 -11.48 2.15 3.24
CA GLY A 102 -10.34 1.25 3.15
C GLY A 102 -9.98 0.98 1.71
N TYR A 103 -8.70 0.92 1.41
CA TYR A 103 -8.16 0.61 0.10
C TYR A 103 -7.39 -0.70 0.17
N GLU A 104 -7.72 -1.63 -0.71
CA GLU A 104 -7.09 -2.95 -0.69
C GLU A 104 -5.96 -3.00 -1.69
N LEU A 105 -4.78 -3.37 -1.21
CA LEU A 105 -3.58 -3.47 -2.03
C LEU A 105 -3.09 -4.91 -2.03
N MET A 106 -3.11 -5.55 -3.19
CA MET A 106 -2.53 -6.86 -3.36
C MET A 106 -1.11 -6.68 -3.84
N VAL A 107 -0.16 -7.09 -3.01
CA VAL A 107 1.27 -6.94 -3.28
C VAL A 107 1.97 -8.29 -3.15
N GLY A 108 3.11 -8.43 -3.78
CA GLY A 108 3.80 -9.71 -3.82
C GLY A 108 4.36 -10.14 -2.48
N ASP A 109 4.99 -9.25 -1.76
CA ASP A 109 5.57 -9.55 -0.46
C ASP A 109 4.94 -8.65 0.59
N MET A 110 3.80 -9.09 1.08
CA MET A 110 2.98 -8.30 1.98
C MET A 110 3.71 -7.93 3.27
N ASP A 111 4.43 -8.88 3.85
CA ASP A 111 5.13 -8.62 5.11
C ASP A 111 6.26 -7.62 4.93
N ALA A 112 6.99 -7.70 3.82
CA ALA A 112 8.04 -6.73 3.54
C ALA A 112 7.46 -5.33 3.34
N TRP A 113 6.29 -5.22 2.72
CA TRP A 113 5.64 -3.94 2.55
C TRP A 113 5.17 -3.35 3.88
N ILE A 114 4.58 -4.18 4.75
CA ILE A 114 4.13 -3.71 6.05
C ILE A 114 5.32 -3.27 6.89
N ASP A 115 6.40 -4.03 6.87
CA ASP A 115 7.61 -3.65 7.60
C ASP A 115 8.19 -2.34 7.08
N ALA A 116 8.21 -2.15 5.77
CA ALA A 116 8.69 -0.91 5.18
C ALA A 116 7.82 0.28 5.59
N ILE A 117 6.52 0.11 5.63
CA ILE A 117 5.60 1.15 6.07
C ILE A 117 5.84 1.49 7.55
N GLN A 118 6.02 0.47 8.39
CA GLN A 118 6.31 0.69 9.80
C GLN A 118 7.62 1.46 10.00
N ILE A 119 8.63 1.11 9.23
CA ILE A 119 9.91 1.80 9.29
C ILE A 119 9.75 3.28 8.95
N MET A 120 8.95 3.59 7.94
CA MET A 120 8.72 4.97 7.58
C MET A 120 8.04 5.76 8.71
N TYR A 121 7.05 5.16 9.36
CA TYR A 121 6.41 5.84 10.49
C TYR A 121 7.36 6.03 11.67
N THR A 122 8.21 5.04 11.94
CA THR A 122 9.22 5.17 12.98
C THR A 122 10.19 6.32 12.66
N HIS A 123 10.62 6.39 11.40
CA HIS A 123 11.51 7.46 10.96
C HIS A 123 10.83 8.83 11.08
N ARG A 124 9.59 8.92 10.66
CA ARG A 124 8.82 10.17 10.76
C ARG A 124 8.64 10.60 12.21
N ASN A 125 8.39 9.65 13.10
CA ASN A 125 8.24 9.98 14.51
C ASN A 125 9.52 10.60 15.08
N LYS A 126 10.67 10.06 14.70
CA LYS A 126 11.96 10.62 15.14
C LYS A 126 12.19 12.02 14.60
N ASN A 127 11.55 12.37 13.50
CA ASN A 127 11.70 13.66 12.86
C ASN A 127 10.56 14.63 13.17
N GLY A 128 9.84 14.40 14.25
CA GLY A 128 8.83 15.36 14.69
C GLY A 128 7.43 15.13 14.12
N HIS A 129 7.17 14.00 13.51
CA HIS A 129 5.85 13.64 12.99
C HIS A 129 5.30 12.46 13.77
N PRO A 130 4.69 12.66 14.93
CA PRO A 130 4.33 11.56 15.83
C PRO A 130 3.13 10.72 15.41
N HIS A 131 2.42 11.11 14.38
CA HIS A 131 1.28 10.33 13.93
C HIS A 131 1.71 8.92 13.54
N ALA A 132 0.99 7.93 14.01
CA ALA A 132 1.20 6.54 13.65
C ALA A 132 -0.14 5.84 13.53
N PRO A 133 -0.33 5.05 12.49
CA PRO A 133 -1.55 4.29 12.35
C PRO A 133 -1.50 3.06 13.25
N ARG A 134 -2.64 2.43 13.42
CA ARG A 134 -2.70 1.15 14.08
C ARG A 134 -2.33 0.07 13.07
N PHE A 135 -1.46 -0.85 13.48
CA PHE A 135 -1.11 -1.99 12.63
C PHE A 135 -1.84 -3.22 13.16
N VAL A 136 -2.72 -3.78 12.32
CA VAL A 136 -3.53 -4.93 12.70
C VAL A 136 -3.04 -6.15 11.92
N ARG A 137 -2.68 -7.21 12.63
CA ARG A 137 -2.22 -8.44 12.02
C ARG A 137 -3.21 -9.56 12.33
N GLU A 138 -3.16 -10.58 11.51
CA GLU A 138 -3.97 -11.76 11.74
C GLU A 138 -3.75 -12.29 13.15
N GLY A 139 -4.80 -12.67 13.80
CA GLY A 139 -4.76 -13.20 15.16
C GLY A 139 -4.96 -12.16 16.23
N SER A 140 -4.69 -10.91 15.95
CA SER A 140 -4.89 -9.85 16.95
C SER A 140 -6.36 -9.68 17.31
N THR A 141 -7.20 -9.77 16.30
CA THR A 141 -8.65 -9.65 16.53
C THR A 141 -9.18 -10.84 17.31
N THR A 142 -8.63 -12.02 17.04
CA THR A 142 -9.04 -13.23 17.72
C THR A 142 -8.68 -13.16 19.20
N GLN A 143 -7.51 -12.60 19.51
CA GLN A 143 -7.10 -12.43 20.88
C GLN A 143 -8.02 -11.48 21.64
N LEU A 144 -8.39 -10.39 20.98
CA LEU A 144 -9.30 -9.44 21.61
C LEU A 144 -10.67 -10.07 21.89
N LEU A 145 -11.16 -10.86 20.94
CA LEU A 145 -12.43 -11.53 21.15
C LEU A 145 -12.33 -12.58 22.26
N GLY A 146 -11.17 -13.25 22.36
CA GLY A 146 -10.93 -14.18 23.44
C GLY A 146 -10.89 -13.53 24.80
N GLU A 147 -10.35 -12.34 24.89
CA GLU A 147 -10.30 -11.61 26.14
C GLU A 147 -11.67 -11.08 26.56
N LEU A 148 -12.52 -10.82 25.59
CA LEU A 148 -13.86 -10.32 25.88
C LEU A 148 -14.83 -11.43 26.21
N SER A 149 -14.49 -12.65 25.93
CA SER A 149 -15.32 -13.77 26.27
C SER A 149 -14.89 -14.41 27.59
#